data_37431b75ac2101400efa8757a8ee8ae7
#
_entry.id   37431b75ac2101400efa8757a8ee8ae7
#
_cell.length_a   1.000
_cell.length_b   1.000
_cell.length_c   1.000
_cell.angle_alpha   90.00
_cell.angle_beta   90.00
_cell.angle_gamma   90.00
#
_symmetry.space_group_name_H-M   'P 1'
#
loop_
_entity.id
_entity.type
_entity.pdbx_description
1 polymer ?
#
loop_
_entity_poly.entity_id
_entity_poly.type
_entity_poly.pdbx_seq_one_letter_code
_entity_poly.pdbx_strand_id
1 'polypeptide(L)'
;MSTTDLDGDVYVSPRYLAGTTGIGDPALAPLLDLGWDLRYDDGNVYVSAPDHRVRLGYLPEGDDDGLWRINAYSDPFAPPVWGVCFNDRVPTEFVTAATTVLAIAYEQGPDVYLARPVPGNDEHDPFRVVLPLLKQGWEADRPRGGVFAVQSPDGHACMEFTTGDLDPETELTTREARWQLWAGKSVDRPVWYATASTGTPVALLTAVTECVADPAPLPRWRDATSTYIKGMAQLTPILPPAPTPLDVRRAVPSRRPAALPATSVPRWSTTTRPALPGPRR
;
A
#
# COMPACT_ATOMS: atom_id res chain seq x y z
N MET A 1 6.01 -27.52 -19.22
CA MET A 1 4.97 -27.46 -18.19
C MET A 1 3.94 -26.44 -18.64
N SER A 2 2.72 -26.87 -18.88
CA SER A 2 1.62 -25.97 -19.26
C SER A 2 1.39 -24.97 -18.12
N THR A 3 1.65 -23.71 -18.36
CA THR A 3 1.22 -22.64 -17.47
C THR A 3 -0.31 -22.65 -17.50
N THR A 4 -0.92 -23.31 -16.52
CA THR A 4 -2.35 -23.20 -16.27
C THR A 4 -2.62 -21.70 -16.11
N ASP A 5 -3.41 -21.15 -17.00
CA ASP A 5 -3.76 -19.74 -16.98
C ASP A 5 -4.61 -19.50 -15.74
N LEU A 6 -3.96 -19.00 -14.67
CA LEU A 6 -4.62 -18.69 -13.41
C LEU A 6 -5.40 -17.40 -13.63
N ASP A 7 -6.69 -17.52 -13.83
CA ASP A 7 -7.59 -16.38 -13.93
C ASP A 7 -8.07 -15.99 -12.51
N GLY A 8 -8.00 -14.70 -12.18
CA GLY A 8 -8.46 -14.18 -10.89
C GLY A 8 -7.36 -13.77 -9.91
N ASP A 9 -7.74 -13.66 -8.63
CA ASP A 9 -6.86 -13.23 -7.54
C ASP A 9 -5.83 -14.28 -7.18
N VAL A 10 -4.64 -13.81 -6.82
CA VAL A 10 -3.52 -14.64 -6.40
C VAL A 10 -2.87 -14.10 -5.12
N TYR A 11 -2.34 -14.99 -4.30
CA TYR A 11 -1.37 -14.65 -3.28
C TYR A 11 0.03 -14.59 -3.90
N VAL A 12 0.76 -13.51 -3.61
CA VAL A 12 2.15 -13.29 -4.07
C VAL A 12 3.12 -13.47 -2.91
N SER A 13 4.13 -14.33 -3.09
CA SER A 13 5.20 -14.57 -2.13
C SER A 13 6.56 -14.59 -2.86
N PRO A 14 7.62 -14.02 -2.27
CA PRO A 14 7.62 -13.24 -1.04
C PRO A 14 6.89 -11.90 -1.22
N ARG A 15 6.44 -11.29 -0.10
CA ARG A 15 5.59 -10.09 -0.16
C ARG A 15 6.28 -8.87 -0.75
N TYR A 16 7.60 -8.75 -0.65
CA TYR A 16 8.35 -7.65 -1.29
C TYR A 16 8.34 -7.73 -2.83
N LEU A 17 7.84 -8.82 -3.41
CA LEU A 17 7.60 -8.93 -4.86
C LEU A 17 6.13 -8.69 -5.23
N ALA A 18 5.25 -8.36 -4.29
CA ALA A 18 3.83 -8.24 -4.57
C ALA A 18 3.46 -7.01 -5.42
N GLY A 19 4.26 -5.95 -5.39
CA GLY A 19 3.92 -4.68 -6.02
C GLY A 19 2.74 -3.97 -5.35
N THR A 20 2.32 -2.86 -5.92
CA THR A 20 1.21 -2.05 -5.39
C THR A 20 -0.16 -2.64 -5.72
N THR A 21 -1.17 -2.33 -4.90
CA THR A 21 -2.60 -2.54 -5.22
C THR A 21 -3.17 -1.41 -6.07
N GLY A 22 -2.49 -0.26 -6.15
CA GLY A 22 -3.03 0.98 -6.71
C GLY A 22 -4.08 1.67 -5.82
N ILE A 23 -4.30 1.16 -4.60
CA ILE A 23 -5.27 1.70 -3.63
C ILE A 23 -4.50 2.36 -2.49
N GLY A 24 -4.67 3.67 -2.32
CA GLY A 24 -3.98 4.48 -1.30
C GLY A 24 -4.66 4.55 0.06
N ASP A 25 -5.98 4.36 0.11
CA ASP A 25 -6.79 4.55 1.32
C ASP A 25 -6.28 3.83 2.57
N PRO A 26 -5.82 2.56 2.50
CA PRO A 26 -5.31 1.87 3.69
C PRO A 26 -4.09 2.56 4.33
N ALA A 27 -3.27 3.24 3.52
CA ALA A 27 -2.09 3.95 4.02
C ALA A 27 -2.46 5.31 4.66
N LEU A 28 -3.57 5.91 4.27
CA LEU A 28 -4.05 7.16 4.85
C LEU A 28 -4.89 6.95 6.11
N ALA A 29 -5.60 5.84 6.20
CA ALA A 29 -6.57 5.55 7.26
C ALA A 29 -6.01 5.77 8.68
N PRO A 30 -4.81 5.30 9.07
CA PRO A 30 -4.29 5.48 10.43
C PRO A 30 -4.17 6.95 10.86
N LEU A 31 -3.87 7.84 9.90
CA LEU A 31 -3.72 9.28 10.16
C LEU A 31 -5.08 9.98 10.18
N LEU A 32 -5.98 9.61 9.28
CA LEU A 32 -7.32 10.16 9.19
C LEU A 32 -8.17 9.80 10.41
N ASP A 33 -7.99 8.60 10.97
CA ASP A 33 -8.64 8.15 12.21
C ASP A 33 -8.25 9.01 13.42
N LEU A 34 -7.07 9.65 13.38
CA LEU A 34 -6.63 10.65 14.37
C LEU A 34 -7.15 12.07 14.08
N GLY A 35 -7.98 12.24 13.04
CA GLY A 35 -8.55 13.54 12.69
C GLY A 35 -7.58 14.47 11.99
N TRP A 36 -6.55 13.94 11.30
CA TRP A 36 -5.66 14.75 10.49
C TRP A 36 -6.41 15.37 9.32
N ASP A 37 -6.01 16.58 8.91
CA ASP A 37 -6.63 17.32 7.82
C ASP A 37 -6.31 16.69 6.46
N LEU A 38 -7.36 16.46 5.66
CA LEU A 38 -7.27 15.87 4.33
C LEU A 38 -7.59 16.94 3.29
N ARG A 39 -6.67 17.19 2.38
CA ARG A 39 -6.82 18.14 1.27
C ARG A 39 -6.52 17.48 -0.06
N TYR A 40 -7.34 17.83 -1.07
CA TYR A 40 -7.11 17.46 -2.47
C TYR A 40 -6.66 18.69 -3.25
N ASP A 41 -5.63 18.55 -4.08
CA ASP A 41 -5.10 19.64 -4.90
C ASP A 41 -4.49 19.06 -6.19
N ASP A 42 -5.00 19.44 -7.35
CA ASP A 42 -4.56 19.02 -8.69
C ASP A 42 -4.32 17.50 -8.81
N GLY A 43 -5.27 16.69 -8.35
CA GLY A 43 -5.18 15.21 -8.39
C GLY A 43 -4.30 14.59 -7.30
N ASN A 44 -3.56 15.40 -6.54
CA ASN A 44 -2.77 14.96 -5.41
C ASN A 44 -3.56 15.00 -4.10
N VAL A 45 -3.14 14.18 -3.14
CA VAL A 45 -3.75 14.09 -1.82
C VAL A 45 -2.73 14.47 -0.76
N TYR A 46 -3.11 15.41 0.10
CA TYR A 46 -2.26 15.85 1.21
C TYR A 46 -2.98 15.59 2.53
N VAL A 47 -2.24 14.99 3.47
CA VAL A 47 -2.70 14.76 4.84
C VAL A 47 -1.75 15.48 5.79
N SER A 48 -2.30 16.31 6.69
CA SER A 48 -1.51 17.11 7.61
C SER A 48 -1.96 16.90 9.04
N ALA A 49 -1.01 16.75 9.94
CA ALA A 49 -1.28 16.74 11.37
C ALA A 49 -1.91 18.08 11.83
N PRO A 50 -2.71 18.11 12.90
CA PRO A 50 -3.35 19.34 13.40
C PRO A 50 -2.38 20.46 13.72
N ASP A 51 -1.16 20.16 14.13
CA ASP A 51 -0.09 21.11 14.42
C ASP A 51 0.80 21.43 13.19
N HIS A 52 0.49 20.84 12.03
CA HIS A 52 1.23 20.96 10.77
C HIS A 52 2.70 20.52 10.81
N ARG A 53 3.13 19.80 11.87
CA ARG A 53 4.50 19.31 12.02
C ARG A 53 4.76 17.99 11.31
N VAL A 54 3.72 17.28 10.89
CA VAL A 54 3.86 16.11 10.04
C VAL A 54 2.93 16.26 8.85
N ARG A 55 3.47 16.01 7.67
CA ARG A 55 2.74 16.11 6.41
C ARG A 55 3.01 14.88 5.57
N LEU A 56 1.95 14.33 4.99
CA LEU A 56 2.01 13.25 4.03
C LEU A 56 1.43 13.73 2.71
N GLY A 57 2.15 13.49 1.61
CA GLY A 57 1.65 13.64 0.25
C GLY A 57 1.51 12.29 -0.43
N TYR A 58 0.38 12.04 -1.05
CA TYR A 58 0.18 11.03 -2.07
C TYR A 58 0.06 11.75 -3.40
N LEU A 59 1.06 11.63 -4.27
CA LEU A 59 1.36 12.54 -5.37
C LEU A 59 1.35 11.83 -6.73
N PRO A 60 0.20 11.31 -7.20
CA PRO A 60 0.12 10.63 -8.50
C PRO A 60 0.40 11.55 -9.69
N GLU A 61 0.21 12.86 -9.53
CA GLU A 61 0.50 13.87 -10.55
C GLU A 61 1.85 14.57 -10.33
N GLY A 62 2.71 13.98 -9.49
CA GLY A 62 4.06 14.50 -9.24
C GLY A 62 4.99 14.34 -10.45
N ASP A 63 5.97 15.24 -10.58
CA ASP A 63 6.94 15.23 -11.69
C ASP A 63 7.97 14.08 -11.61
N ASP A 64 8.02 13.38 -10.48
CA ASP A 64 8.92 12.25 -10.24
C ASP A 64 8.15 10.98 -9.82
N ASP A 65 8.86 9.86 -9.70
CA ASP A 65 8.26 8.57 -9.31
C ASP A 65 8.04 8.40 -7.80
N GLY A 66 8.27 9.46 -7.00
CA GLY A 66 8.03 9.49 -5.55
C GLY A 66 6.58 9.71 -5.20
N LEU A 67 5.76 8.66 -5.24
CA LEU A 67 4.32 8.73 -5.02
C LEU A 67 3.94 9.13 -3.60
N TRP A 68 4.63 8.58 -2.59
CA TRP A 68 4.35 8.85 -1.19
C TRP A 68 5.50 9.60 -0.56
N ARG A 69 5.20 10.72 0.09
CA ARG A 69 6.19 11.52 0.83
C ARG A 69 5.67 11.84 2.21
N ILE A 70 6.43 11.48 3.22
CA ILE A 70 6.15 11.79 4.62
C ILE A 70 7.28 12.66 5.13
N ASN A 71 6.98 13.85 5.59
CA ASN A 71 7.95 14.78 6.15
C ASN A 71 7.53 15.20 7.56
N ALA A 72 8.50 15.26 8.48
CA ALA A 72 8.28 15.79 9.82
C ALA A 72 9.16 17.02 10.09
N TYR A 73 8.62 17.95 10.85
CA TYR A 73 9.16 19.28 11.09
C TYR A 73 9.24 19.55 12.59
N SER A 74 10.32 20.16 13.05
CA SER A 74 10.40 20.67 14.43
C SER A 74 9.47 21.87 14.64
N ASP A 75 9.27 22.66 13.58
CA ASP A 75 8.34 23.78 13.48
C ASP A 75 7.69 23.78 12.10
N PRO A 76 6.39 24.11 11.95
CA PRO A 76 5.68 24.08 10.66
C PRO A 76 6.33 24.89 9.53
N PHE A 77 7.15 25.87 9.86
CA PHE A 77 7.83 26.77 8.91
C PHE A 77 9.34 26.45 8.75
N ALA A 78 9.87 25.51 9.52
CA ALA A 78 11.26 25.07 9.40
C ALA A 78 11.42 24.05 8.24
N PRO A 79 12.66 23.80 7.78
CA PRO A 79 12.96 22.65 6.93
C PRO A 79 12.59 21.33 7.63
N PRO A 80 12.28 20.27 6.87
CA PRO A 80 12.01 18.96 7.45
C PRO A 80 13.20 18.44 8.30
N VAL A 81 12.89 17.85 9.44
CA VAL A 81 13.88 17.15 10.28
C VAL A 81 14.20 15.79 9.69
N TRP A 82 13.18 15.14 9.13
CA TRP A 82 13.32 13.89 8.41
C TRP A 82 12.23 13.74 7.34
N GLY A 83 12.52 12.87 6.38
CA GLY A 83 11.60 12.51 5.32
C GLY A 83 11.71 11.04 4.93
N VAL A 84 10.59 10.48 4.49
CA VAL A 84 10.48 9.15 3.90
C VAL A 84 9.75 9.27 2.57
N CYS A 85 10.27 8.59 1.55
CA CYS A 85 9.65 8.53 0.24
C CYS A 85 9.44 7.07 -0.17
N PHE A 86 8.28 6.79 -0.80
CA PHE A 86 8.02 5.52 -1.46
C PHE A 86 7.58 5.81 -2.91
N ASN A 87 8.04 4.99 -3.86
CA ASN A 87 7.63 5.18 -5.25
C ASN A 87 6.22 4.62 -5.54
N ASP A 88 5.75 4.82 -6.76
CA ASP A 88 4.41 4.45 -7.24
C ASP A 88 4.11 2.94 -7.22
N ARG A 89 5.13 2.10 -7.17
CA ARG A 89 5.01 0.64 -7.24
C ARG A 89 5.20 -0.08 -5.92
N VAL A 90 5.49 0.66 -4.83
CA VAL A 90 5.64 0.06 -3.51
C VAL A 90 4.33 -0.61 -3.08
N PRO A 91 4.39 -1.79 -2.44
CA PRO A 91 3.20 -2.35 -1.79
C PRO A 91 2.62 -1.36 -0.77
N THR A 92 1.33 -1.02 -0.91
CA THR A 92 0.64 -0.07 -0.01
C THR A 92 0.71 -0.49 1.45
N GLU A 93 0.82 -1.79 1.71
CA GLU A 93 0.98 -2.37 3.05
C GLU A 93 2.24 -1.87 3.76
N PHE A 94 3.32 -1.57 3.03
CA PHE A 94 4.55 -1.04 3.62
C PHE A 94 4.39 0.43 4.02
N VAL A 95 3.67 1.20 3.22
CA VAL A 95 3.29 2.57 3.56
C VAL A 95 2.34 2.57 4.76
N THR A 96 1.36 1.65 4.78
CA THR A 96 0.42 1.49 5.90
C THR A 96 1.15 1.16 7.21
N ALA A 97 2.17 0.29 7.17
CA ALA A 97 2.99 -0.01 8.34
C ALA A 97 3.69 1.26 8.89
N ALA A 98 4.26 2.07 7.99
CA ALA A 98 4.90 3.33 8.36
C ALA A 98 3.90 4.32 8.97
N THR A 99 2.74 4.53 8.33
CA THR A 99 1.73 5.49 8.80
C THR A 99 1.04 5.05 10.09
N THR A 100 0.89 3.73 10.31
CA THR A 100 0.35 3.18 11.57
C THR A 100 1.27 3.50 12.75
N VAL A 101 2.58 3.26 12.61
CA VAL A 101 3.54 3.59 13.66
C VAL A 101 3.69 5.09 13.83
N LEU A 102 3.64 5.85 12.74
CA LEU A 102 3.65 7.31 12.80
C LEU A 102 2.45 7.86 13.57
N ALA A 103 1.26 7.32 13.36
CA ALA A 103 0.05 7.70 14.10
C ALA A 103 0.23 7.48 15.62
N ILE A 104 0.74 6.31 16.01
CA ILE A 104 1.01 5.98 17.41
C ILE A 104 2.08 6.93 18.01
N ALA A 105 3.17 7.15 17.27
CA ALA A 105 4.25 8.03 17.71
C ALA A 105 3.79 9.49 17.83
N TYR A 106 2.90 9.94 16.96
CA TYR A 106 2.33 11.28 17.00
C TYR A 106 1.48 11.50 18.25
N GLU A 107 0.65 10.53 18.66
CA GLU A 107 -0.12 10.58 19.91
C GLU A 107 0.77 10.63 21.16
N GLN A 108 1.96 10.01 21.09
CA GLN A 108 2.93 10.04 22.18
C GLN A 108 3.71 11.37 22.27
N GLY A 109 3.70 12.15 21.20
CA GLY A 109 4.25 13.50 21.19
C GLY A 109 5.54 13.67 20.39
N PRO A 110 6.01 14.95 20.28
CA PRO A 110 7.14 15.32 19.43
C PRO A 110 8.45 14.59 19.77
N ASP A 111 8.69 14.31 21.05
CA ASP A 111 9.91 13.62 21.49
C ASP A 111 10.00 12.20 20.94
N VAL A 112 8.89 11.62 20.50
CA VAL A 112 8.83 10.28 19.92
C VAL A 112 8.90 10.32 18.39
N TYR A 113 8.03 11.07 17.73
CA TYR A 113 8.04 11.11 16.26
C TYR A 113 9.18 11.94 15.64
N LEU A 114 9.91 12.74 16.45
CA LEU A 114 11.16 13.43 16.08
C LEU A 114 12.39 12.77 16.66
N ALA A 115 12.27 11.63 17.33
CA ALA A 115 13.38 10.90 17.91
C ALA A 115 14.37 10.46 16.82
N ARG A 116 15.63 10.88 16.95
CA ARG A 116 16.68 10.53 15.98
C ARG A 116 17.32 9.19 16.31
N PRO A 117 17.79 8.44 15.31
CA PRO A 117 18.60 7.26 15.53
C PRO A 117 19.86 7.60 16.35
N VAL A 118 20.13 6.82 17.40
CA VAL A 118 21.32 6.98 18.26
C VAL A 118 21.99 5.62 18.42
N PRO A 119 23.19 5.39 17.83
CA PRO A 119 23.92 4.14 17.96
C PRO A 119 24.14 3.77 19.43
N GLY A 120 23.90 2.50 19.77
CA GLY A 120 24.05 1.98 21.13
C GLY A 120 22.95 2.37 22.11
N ASN A 121 21.89 3.02 21.66
CA ASN A 121 20.67 3.23 22.43
C ASN A 121 19.66 2.13 22.06
N ASP A 122 19.23 1.34 23.04
CA ASP A 122 18.38 0.17 22.81
C ASP A 122 17.09 0.45 22.01
N GLU A 123 16.51 1.64 22.16
CA GLU A 123 15.28 2.01 21.45
C GLU A 123 15.52 2.69 20.09
N HIS A 124 16.63 3.43 19.99
CA HIS A 124 16.95 4.27 18.82
C HIS A 124 18.16 3.76 18.04
N ASP A 125 18.64 2.52 18.32
CA ASP A 125 19.77 1.95 17.58
C ASP A 125 19.38 1.63 16.13
N PRO A 126 20.07 2.23 15.14
CA PRO A 126 19.83 1.94 13.71
C PRO A 126 19.86 0.46 13.37
N PHE A 127 20.65 -0.36 14.09
CA PHE A 127 20.72 -1.80 13.85
C PHE A 127 19.38 -2.51 14.03
N ARG A 128 18.47 -1.99 14.83
CA ARG A 128 17.11 -2.55 15.00
C ARG A 128 16.31 -2.60 13.70
N VAL A 129 16.56 -1.66 12.80
CA VAL A 129 15.86 -1.60 11.50
C VAL A 129 16.12 -2.84 10.66
N VAL A 130 17.30 -3.43 10.74
CA VAL A 130 17.65 -4.61 9.94
C VAL A 130 17.35 -5.95 10.63
N LEU A 131 17.10 -5.95 11.94
CA LEU A 131 16.84 -7.17 12.70
C LEU A 131 15.65 -8.01 12.16
N PRO A 132 14.51 -7.44 11.77
CA PRO A 132 13.40 -8.20 11.20
C PRO A 132 13.81 -8.96 9.94
N LEU A 133 14.60 -8.32 9.07
CA LEU A 133 15.10 -8.93 7.83
C LEU A 133 16.05 -10.10 8.14
N LEU A 134 17.04 -9.88 9.02
CA LEU A 134 18.01 -10.91 9.42
C LEU A 134 17.31 -12.13 10.06
N LYS A 135 16.26 -11.93 10.88
CA LYS A 135 15.47 -13.01 11.47
C LYS A 135 14.75 -13.87 10.43
N GLN A 136 14.48 -13.31 9.24
CA GLN A 136 13.86 -14.02 8.12
C GLN A 136 14.88 -14.53 7.09
N GLY A 137 16.15 -14.62 7.48
CA GLY A 137 17.20 -15.22 6.66
C GLY A 137 17.80 -14.31 5.60
N TRP A 138 17.54 -13.00 5.69
CA TRP A 138 18.30 -12.06 4.86
C TRP A 138 19.77 -12.04 5.31
N GLU A 139 20.69 -11.84 4.38
CA GLU A 139 22.12 -11.90 4.63
C GLU A 139 22.74 -10.51 4.59
N ALA A 140 23.55 -10.21 5.60
CA ALA A 140 24.30 -8.97 5.67
C ALA A 140 25.59 -9.09 4.87
N ASP A 141 25.79 -8.19 3.94
CA ASP A 141 27.05 -8.04 3.22
C ASP A 141 28.11 -7.30 4.03
N ARG A 142 29.37 -7.53 3.71
CA ARG A 142 30.45 -6.72 4.26
C ARG A 142 30.35 -5.30 3.74
N PRO A 143 30.43 -4.28 4.62
CA PRO A 143 30.37 -2.89 4.19
C PRO A 143 31.38 -2.58 3.08
N ARG A 144 30.90 -1.96 2.01
CA ARG A 144 31.72 -1.53 0.87
C ARG A 144 31.41 -0.08 0.52
N GLY A 145 32.44 0.74 0.33
CA GLY A 145 32.25 2.12 -0.09
C GLY A 145 31.38 2.98 0.86
N GLY A 146 31.34 2.63 2.16
CA GLY A 146 30.48 3.33 3.11
C GLY A 146 29.02 2.87 3.11
N VAL A 147 28.67 1.79 2.39
CA VAL A 147 27.32 1.21 2.39
C VAL A 147 27.32 -0.13 3.08
N PHE A 148 26.41 -0.32 4.03
CA PHE A 148 26.06 -1.61 4.63
C PHE A 148 24.76 -2.09 3.98
N ALA A 149 24.77 -3.31 3.47
CA ALA A 149 23.63 -3.88 2.76
C ALA A 149 23.15 -5.18 3.41
N VAL A 150 21.83 -5.41 3.38
CA VAL A 150 21.18 -6.64 3.80
C VAL A 150 20.29 -7.13 2.66
N GLN A 151 20.64 -8.28 2.11
CA GLN A 151 19.99 -8.83 0.90
C GLN A 151 19.04 -9.98 1.24
N SER A 152 17.91 -10.03 0.51
CA SER A 152 16.95 -11.14 0.63
C SER A 152 17.55 -12.47 0.16
N PRO A 153 17.05 -13.63 0.68
CA PRO A 153 17.57 -14.96 0.33
C PRO A 153 17.50 -15.29 -1.17
N ASP A 154 16.55 -14.70 -1.89
CA ASP A 154 16.37 -14.86 -3.33
C ASP A 154 17.13 -13.84 -4.16
N GLY A 155 17.78 -12.85 -3.52
CA GLY A 155 18.54 -11.78 -4.16
C GLY A 155 17.69 -10.71 -4.87
N HIS A 156 16.37 -10.70 -4.65
CA HIS A 156 15.45 -9.78 -5.33
C HIS A 156 15.05 -8.56 -4.52
N ALA A 157 15.49 -8.44 -3.28
CA ALA A 157 15.32 -7.24 -2.48
C ALA A 157 16.56 -6.97 -1.63
N CYS A 158 16.79 -5.70 -1.32
CA CYS A 158 17.92 -5.28 -0.52
C CYS A 158 17.55 -4.05 0.31
N MET A 159 18.09 -3.99 1.52
CA MET A 159 18.11 -2.79 2.32
C MET A 159 19.54 -2.31 2.47
N GLU A 160 19.76 -1.04 2.17
CA GLU A 160 21.05 -0.39 2.25
C GLU A 160 21.04 0.72 3.30
N PHE A 161 22.12 0.82 4.03
CA PHE A 161 22.39 1.89 4.98
C PHE A 161 23.71 2.56 4.61
N THR A 162 23.63 3.82 4.24
CA THR A 162 24.82 4.63 3.91
C THR A 162 25.44 5.18 5.19
N THR A 163 26.74 4.91 5.41
CA THR A 163 27.50 5.45 6.53
C THR A 163 28.16 6.78 6.16
N GLY A 164 28.64 7.52 7.16
CA GLY A 164 29.28 8.83 6.96
C GLY A 164 28.26 9.99 6.97
N ASP A 165 28.76 11.19 6.69
CA ASP A 165 27.93 12.38 6.67
C ASP A 165 27.22 12.50 5.32
N LEU A 166 25.92 12.76 5.36
CA LEU A 166 25.09 13.04 4.20
C LEU A 166 24.53 14.46 4.32
N ASP A 167 24.41 15.12 3.19
CA ASP A 167 23.79 16.43 3.13
C ASP A 167 22.27 16.30 3.31
N PRO A 168 21.66 16.96 4.33
CA PRO A 168 20.24 16.81 4.62
C PRO A 168 19.31 17.22 3.47
N GLU A 169 19.69 18.21 2.67
CA GLU A 169 18.89 18.64 1.51
C GLU A 169 18.90 17.57 0.43
N THR A 170 20.07 16.98 0.16
CA THR A 170 20.21 15.87 -0.79
C THR A 170 19.38 14.66 -0.36
N GLU A 171 19.43 14.28 0.94
CA GLU A 171 18.64 13.16 1.47
C GLU A 171 17.12 13.34 1.29
N LEU A 172 16.63 14.57 1.32
CA LEU A 172 15.20 14.89 1.26
C LEU A 172 14.68 15.13 -0.17
N THR A 173 15.58 15.45 -1.10
CA THR A 173 15.22 15.86 -2.47
C THR A 173 15.64 14.88 -3.55
N THR A 174 16.53 13.93 -3.21
CA THR A 174 17.03 12.92 -4.16
C THR A 174 16.80 11.50 -3.64
N ARG A 175 17.33 10.50 -4.36
CA ARG A 175 17.37 9.10 -3.90
C ARG A 175 18.59 8.79 -3.04
N GLU A 176 19.52 9.73 -2.88
CA GLU A 176 20.72 9.58 -2.04
C GLU A 176 20.33 9.81 -0.58
N ALA A 177 19.81 8.77 0.07
CA ALA A 177 19.32 8.83 1.43
C ALA A 177 20.10 7.90 2.36
N ARG A 178 19.96 8.10 3.69
CA ARG A 178 20.55 7.25 4.71
C ARG A 178 20.14 5.80 4.58
N TRP A 179 18.85 5.59 4.36
CA TRP A 179 18.24 4.29 4.21
C TRP A 179 17.61 4.16 2.82
N GLN A 180 17.92 3.08 2.14
CA GLN A 180 17.29 2.71 0.89
C GLN A 180 16.86 1.26 0.95
N LEU A 181 15.57 1.01 0.75
CA LEU A 181 14.99 -0.31 0.64
C LEU A 181 14.40 -0.45 -0.76
N TRP A 182 14.73 -1.53 -1.44
CA TRP A 182 14.25 -1.74 -2.80
C TRP A 182 14.02 -3.22 -3.09
N ALA A 183 13.16 -3.50 -4.07
CA ALA A 183 13.05 -4.81 -4.67
C ALA A 183 13.04 -4.69 -6.19
N GLY A 184 13.69 -5.67 -6.83
CA GLY A 184 13.86 -5.70 -8.28
C GLY A 184 15.14 -6.37 -8.69
N LYS A 185 15.64 -5.99 -9.85
CA LYS A 185 16.85 -6.58 -10.43
C LYS A 185 18.13 -5.97 -9.85
N SER A 186 18.11 -4.71 -9.55
CA SER A 186 19.23 -3.94 -8.96
C SER A 186 18.73 -2.62 -8.41
N VAL A 187 19.57 -1.94 -7.62
CA VAL A 187 19.30 -0.59 -7.10
C VAL A 187 19.04 0.43 -8.20
N ASP A 188 19.72 0.33 -9.35
CA ASP A 188 19.56 1.25 -10.49
C ASP A 188 18.25 1.01 -11.26
N ARG A 189 17.68 -0.20 -11.15
CA ARG A 189 16.44 -0.62 -11.84
C ARG A 189 15.51 -1.37 -10.89
N PRO A 190 15.07 -0.72 -9.81
CA PRO A 190 14.15 -1.35 -8.88
C PRO A 190 12.75 -1.45 -9.52
N VAL A 191 11.99 -2.46 -9.09
CA VAL A 191 10.54 -2.50 -9.33
C VAL A 191 9.87 -1.47 -8.44
N TRP A 192 10.28 -1.40 -7.18
CA TRP A 192 9.88 -0.37 -6.23
C TRP A 192 11.07 -0.03 -5.32
N TYR A 193 11.03 1.16 -4.74
CA TYR A 193 11.97 1.60 -3.73
C TYR A 193 11.29 2.45 -2.66
N ALA A 194 11.92 2.49 -1.50
CA ALA A 194 11.66 3.42 -0.42
C ALA A 194 12.98 4.02 0.05
N THR A 195 12.97 5.31 0.36
CA THR A 195 14.13 6.03 0.93
C THR A 195 13.74 6.71 2.23
N ALA A 196 14.70 6.83 3.15
CA ALA A 196 14.49 7.56 4.38
C ALA A 196 15.77 8.29 4.81
N SER A 197 15.60 9.51 5.29
CA SER A 197 16.70 10.37 5.72
C SER A 197 17.30 9.97 7.07
N THR A 198 18.45 10.50 7.41
CA THR A 198 19.22 10.26 8.64
C THR A 198 18.37 10.42 9.91
N GLY A 199 17.48 11.44 9.94
CA GLY A 199 16.69 11.74 11.12
C GLY A 199 15.44 10.89 11.30
N THR A 200 15.14 9.94 10.39
CA THR A 200 13.92 9.14 10.45
C THR A 200 13.91 8.22 11.68
N PRO A 201 12.82 8.21 12.47
CA PRO A 201 12.72 7.38 13.67
C PRO A 201 12.90 5.89 13.38
N VAL A 202 13.69 5.22 14.18
CA VAL A 202 13.98 3.78 14.06
C VAL A 202 12.72 2.93 14.12
N ALA A 203 11.75 3.29 14.97
CA ALA A 203 10.49 2.56 15.10
C ALA A 203 9.70 2.54 13.79
N LEU A 204 9.66 3.65 13.04
CA LEU A 204 8.97 3.75 11.77
C LEU A 204 9.63 2.84 10.72
N LEU A 205 10.95 2.90 10.61
CA LEU A 205 11.72 2.05 9.68
C LEU A 205 11.62 0.57 10.04
N THR A 206 11.65 0.25 11.35
CA THR A 206 11.49 -1.13 11.83
C THR A 206 10.14 -1.69 11.44
N ALA A 207 9.06 -0.92 11.56
CA ALA A 207 7.72 -1.37 11.14
C ALA A 207 7.66 -1.67 9.63
N VAL A 208 8.32 -0.86 8.81
CA VAL A 208 8.43 -1.14 7.37
C VAL A 208 9.18 -2.44 7.12
N THR A 209 10.34 -2.64 7.76
CA THR A 209 11.14 -3.85 7.55
C THR A 209 10.48 -5.10 8.14
N GLU A 210 9.74 -4.99 9.24
CA GLU A 210 8.89 -6.07 9.77
C GLU A 210 7.80 -6.46 8.76
N CYS A 211 7.14 -5.46 8.16
CA CYS A 211 6.15 -5.71 7.13
C CYS A 211 6.75 -6.33 5.87
N VAL A 212 7.94 -5.90 5.44
CA VAL A 212 8.66 -6.47 4.29
C VAL A 212 9.11 -7.90 4.56
N ALA A 213 9.58 -8.18 5.77
CA ALA A 213 10.11 -9.47 6.20
C ALA A 213 9.03 -10.51 6.53
N ASP A 214 7.78 -10.10 6.73
CA ASP A 214 6.68 -11.00 7.06
C ASP A 214 6.49 -12.06 5.96
N PRO A 215 6.56 -13.37 6.30
CA PRO A 215 6.44 -14.45 5.32
C PRO A 215 5.02 -14.63 4.76
N ALA A 216 4.00 -14.01 5.36
CA ALA A 216 2.64 -14.09 4.86
C ALA A 216 2.52 -13.45 3.47
N PRO A 217 1.97 -14.15 2.47
CA PRO A 217 1.83 -13.62 1.12
C PRO A 217 0.81 -12.49 1.06
N LEU A 218 0.93 -11.62 0.06
CA LEU A 218 -0.03 -10.55 -0.19
C LEU A 218 -1.00 -10.91 -1.32
N PRO A 219 -2.31 -10.64 -1.16
CA PRO A 219 -3.28 -10.84 -2.23
C PRO A 219 -3.11 -9.76 -3.30
N ARG A 220 -3.14 -10.16 -4.58
CA ARG A 220 -3.05 -9.27 -5.73
C ARG A 220 -3.94 -9.76 -6.85
N TRP A 221 -4.43 -8.81 -7.66
CA TRP A 221 -5.06 -9.15 -8.92
C TRP A 221 -3.97 -9.58 -9.90
N ARG A 222 -4.10 -10.78 -10.44
CA ARG A 222 -3.08 -11.39 -11.29
C ARG A 222 -2.74 -10.55 -12.52
N ASP A 223 -3.75 -9.95 -13.14
CA ASP A 223 -3.55 -9.16 -14.35
C ASP A 223 -2.82 -7.84 -14.09
N ALA A 224 -2.96 -7.27 -12.89
CA ALA A 224 -2.22 -6.10 -12.46
C ALA A 224 -0.75 -6.40 -12.10
N THR A 225 -0.39 -7.67 -11.90
CA THR A 225 0.98 -8.08 -11.59
C THR A 225 1.87 -8.01 -12.83
N SER A 226 2.98 -7.28 -12.75
CA SER A 226 3.90 -7.14 -13.89
C SER A 226 4.50 -8.48 -14.32
N THR A 227 4.84 -8.60 -15.61
CA THR A 227 5.47 -9.81 -16.16
C THR A 227 6.79 -10.14 -15.45
N TYR A 228 7.51 -9.12 -15.00
CA TYR A 228 8.75 -9.28 -14.26
C TYR A 228 8.51 -9.95 -12.90
N ILE A 229 7.53 -9.50 -12.14
CA ILE A 229 7.13 -10.10 -10.87
C ILE A 229 6.65 -11.54 -11.07
N LYS A 230 5.84 -11.80 -12.11
CA LYS A 230 5.36 -13.16 -12.46
C LYS A 230 6.49 -14.15 -12.69
N GLY A 231 7.67 -13.68 -13.12
CA GLY A 231 8.86 -14.51 -13.34
C GLY A 231 9.68 -14.80 -12.07
N MET A 232 9.51 -14.02 -11.00
CA MET A 232 10.32 -14.12 -9.78
C MET A 232 9.52 -14.57 -8.56
N ALA A 233 8.26 -14.15 -8.47
CA ALA A 233 7.40 -14.45 -7.33
C ALA A 233 6.68 -15.80 -7.48
N GLN A 234 6.40 -16.45 -6.36
CA GLN A 234 5.47 -17.57 -6.30
C GLN A 234 4.03 -17.02 -6.25
N LEU A 235 3.23 -17.42 -7.23
CA LEU A 235 1.81 -17.06 -7.33
C LEU A 235 0.95 -18.26 -6.95
N THR A 236 0.13 -18.11 -5.91
CA THR A 236 -0.81 -19.15 -5.46
C THR A 236 -2.25 -18.66 -5.67
N PRO A 237 -3.11 -19.38 -6.42
CA PRO A 237 -4.48 -18.97 -6.65
C PRO A 237 -5.27 -18.81 -5.34
N ILE A 238 -6.05 -17.76 -5.24
CA ILE A 238 -7.04 -17.61 -4.17
C ILE A 238 -8.30 -18.34 -4.62
N LEU A 239 -8.53 -19.51 -4.03
CA LEU A 239 -9.73 -20.29 -4.32
C LEU A 239 -10.94 -19.61 -3.70
N PRO A 240 -12.04 -19.40 -4.48
CA PRO A 240 -13.28 -18.91 -3.90
C PRO A 240 -13.76 -19.88 -2.83
N PRO A 241 -14.42 -19.41 -1.78
CA PRO A 241 -14.98 -20.27 -0.75
C PRO A 241 -15.92 -21.29 -1.39
N ALA A 242 -15.87 -22.54 -0.91
CA ALA A 242 -16.75 -23.60 -1.41
C ALA A 242 -18.22 -23.12 -1.32
N PRO A 243 -19.02 -23.30 -2.38
CA PRO A 243 -20.39 -22.83 -2.38
C PRO A 243 -21.18 -23.44 -1.22
N THR A 244 -21.84 -22.60 -0.45
CA THR A 244 -22.66 -23.07 0.66
C THR A 244 -23.89 -23.82 0.14
N PRO A 245 -24.54 -24.68 0.95
CA PRO A 245 -25.78 -25.35 0.54
C PRO A 245 -26.88 -24.37 0.09
N LEU A 246 -26.85 -23.13 0.55
CA LEU A 246 -27.75 -22.05 0.12
C LEU A 246 -27.39 -21.55 -1.28
N ASP A 247 -26.11 -21.41 -1.60
CA ASP A 247 -25.67 -20.98 -2.93
C ASP A 247 -25.98 -22.04 -3.98
N VAL A 248 -25.79 -23.31 -3.64
CA VAL A 248 -26.20 -24.45 -4.50
C VAL A 248 -27.69 -24.43 -4.74
N ARG A 249 -28.52 -24.15 -3.72
CA ARG A 249 -29.97 -24.03 -3.87
C ARG A 249 -30.40 -22.84 -4.75
N ARG A 250 -29.67 -21.73 -4.68
CA ARG A 250 -29.92 -20.55 -5.52
C ARG A 250 -29.43 -20.75 -6.96
N ALA A 251 -28.39 -21.51 -7.17
CA ALA A 251 -27.83 -21.81 -8.49
C ALA A 251 -28.64 -22.87 -9.25
N VAL A 252 -29.50 -23.68 -8.57
CA VAL A 252 -30.44 -24.56 -9.26
C VAL A 252 -31.44 -23.68 -9.97
N PRO A 253 -31.46 -23.64 -11.33
CA PRO A 253 -32.45 -22.87 -12.07
C PRO A 253 -33.82 -23.33 -11.60
N SER A 254 -34.59 -22.43 -11.01
CA SER A 254 -35.97 -22.72 -10.69
C SER A 254 -36.60 -23.20 -12.00
N ARG A 255 -37.00 -24.47 -12.10
CA ARG A 255 -37.80 -24.94 -13.23
C ARG A 255 -38.98 -23.98 -13.32
N ARG A 256 -38.94 -23.10 -14.29
CA ARG A 256 -40.15 -22.33 -14.64
C ARG A 256 -41.28 -23.36 -14.74
N PRO A 257 -42.33 -23.24 -13.92
CA PRO A 257 -43.48 -24.09 -14.12
C PRO A 257 -43.88 -23.94 -15.58
N ALA A 258 -44.06 -25.08 -16.28
CA ALA A 258 -44.47 -25.06 -17.66
C ALA A 258 -45.64 -24.11 -17.78
N ALA A 259 -45.53 -23.13 -18.67
CA ALA A 259 -46.60 -22.18 -18.89
C ALA A 259 -47.87 -22.97 -19.18
N LEU A 260 -48.83 -22.88 -18.29
CA LEU A 260 -50.16 -23.41 -18.55
C LEU A 260 -50.68 -22.78 -19.85
N PRO A 261 -51.29 -23.55 -20.76
CA PRO A 261 -51.76 -23.00 -22.01
C PRO A 261 -52.72 -21.85 -21.72
N ALA A 262 -52.51 -20.72 -22.38
CA ALA A 262 -53.24 -19.46 -22.18
C ALA A 262 -54.67 -19.54 -22.74
N THR A 263 -55.52 -20.39 -22.17
CA THR A 263 -56.90 -20.56 -22.58
C THR A 263 -57.94 -20.36 -21.47
N SER A 264 -57.69 -19.41 -20.59
CA SER A 264 -58.74 -18.92 -19.69
C SER A 264 -58.41 -17.61 -18.99
N VAL A 265 -58.14 -16.57 -19.75
CA VAL A 265 -58.25 -15.22 -19.19
C VAL A 265 -59.58 -14.64 -19.66
N PRO A 266 -60.55 -14.39 -18.79
CA PRO A 266 -61.79 -13.71 -19.18
C PRO A 266 -61.43 -12.33 -19.70
N ARG A 267 -61.73 -12.03 -20.94
CA ARG A 267 -61.69 -10.68 -21.50
C ARG A 267 -62.68 -9.81 -20.74
N TRP A 268 -62.27 -8.99 -19.85
CA TRP A 268 -63.03 -7.90 -19.31
C TRP A 268 -63.26 -6.88 -20.45
N SER A 269 -64.45 -6.84 -21.02
CA SER A 269 -64.84 -5.76 -21.91
C SER A 269 -65.06 -4.51 -21.10
N THR A 270 -64.26 -3.52 -21.34
CA THR A 270 -64.49 -2.15 -20.86
C THR A 270 -65.72 -1.60 -21.62
N THR A 271 -66.84 -1.55 -20.93
CA THR A 271 -68.04 -0.93 -21.43
C THR A 271 -67.80 0.57 -21.65
N THR A 272 -67.80 0.98 -22.89
CA THR A 272 -67.70 2.40 -23.28
C THR A 272 -68.97 3.11 -22.76
N ARG A 273 -68.79 4.08 -21.89
CA ARG A 273 -69.85 4.95 -21.37
C ARG A 273 -70.36 5.82 -22.49
N PRO A 274 -71.66 5.88 -22.76
CA PRO A 274 -72.20 6.74 -23.81
C PRO A 274 -72.03 8.23 -23.41
N ALA A 275 -71.62 9.03 -24.37
CA ALA A 275 -71.50 10.47 -24.23
C ALA A 275 -72.91 11.10 -24.04
N LEU A 276 -73.01 11.89 -22.97
CA LEU A 276 -74.17 12.75 -22.73
C LEU A 276 -74.20 13.92 -23.75
N PRO A 277 -75.39 14.23 -24.36
CA PRO A 277 -75.46 15.37 -25.26
C PRO A 277 -75.42 16.69 -24.49
N GLY A 278 -74.52 17.56 -24.92
CA GLY A 278 -74.36 18.93 -24.38
C GLY A 278 -75.61 19.80 -24.73
N PRO A 279 -75.91 20.81 -23.87
CA PRO A 279 -77.05 21.68 -24.12
C PRO A 279 -76.72 22.66 -25.27
N ARG A 280 -77.69 22.78 -26.16
CA ARG A 280 -77.77 23.87 -27.17
C ARG A 280 -78.12 25.20 -26.50
N ARG A 281 -77.28 26.18 -26.61
CA ARG A 281 -77.53 27.59 -26.98
C ARG A 281 -76.23 28.30 -27.24
#